data_c6b46c503b3830389047c5cf732ec3d8
#
_entry.id   c6b46c503b3830389047c5cf732ec3d8
#
_cell.length_a   1.000
_cell.length_b   1.000
_cell.length_c   1.000
_cell.angle_alpha   90.00
_cell.angle_beta   90.00
_cell.angle_gamma   90.00
#
_symmetry.space_group_name_H-M   'P 1'
#
loop_
_entity.id
_entity.type
_entity.pdbx_description
1 polymer ?
#
loop_
_entity_poly.entity_id
_entity_poly.type
_entity_poly.pdbx_seq_one_letter_code
_entity_poly.pdbx_strand_id
1 'polypeptide(L)'
;MSSLELGRYDEGMAILLSIKSLATADWKQLKGAEATYVGIDFGTSTTVVSYSYYDELLDSIKCDVIPIRQKEYDGAMSKSEKLPTVIALYDNQILVGTGASSLKYELEKNKDIWYSFKMELGEDLGPKYYNSTLNREKSIQIQNAKDATSVFFRFLKKEIENFVHTKGLNDNIKYAVSIPASFEANQRRDLIEALSINQIDVSKQALIDEPNAAFLSYILDSDTFGEAITIPNGINPKMLVFDFGAGTCDISILEIGVNRKGVYSKNLSISKFEKLGGDDIDRYIAYNILYPELLVQNGLDSDDFIMSEKRKIVNNLLVFAEKLKIGMCKAINLIWEKYDLSTIAQEYTIVVKDIHIESSKGVLSSSEMQMTSIQFAEVMKVFTRKTGGVIKDGQEYNSIYQSIKSSIKKSGLSTSDIDYVLFIGGSSMNPYVQASLKKWLPNSKLLLPCDTQEHVSKGASIHSLIYNALGLNIVQPITSEPICVVTQNNELLTLVPAGMTMPTDIIEIDNLAVARNG
;
A
#
# COMPACT_ATOMS: atom_id res chain seq x y z
N MET A 1 21.29 -7.57 -39.82
CA MET A 1 22.15 -6.64 -39.03
C MET A 1 21.49 -5.27 -39.15
N SER A 2 20.62 -4.94 -38.21
CA SER A 2 20.15 -3.58 -38.01
C SER A 2 20.42 -3.25 -36.57
N SER A 3 21.50 -2.50 -36.36
CA SER A 3 21.79 -1.84 -35.08
C SER A 3 20.59 -0.98 -34.75
N LEU A 4 19.85 -1.37 -33.68
CA LEU A 4 18.94 -0.47 -33.01
C LEU A 4 19.79 0.73 -32.55
N GLU A 5 19.65 1.83 -33.27
CA GLU A 5 20.12 3.12 -32.83
C GLU A 5 19.34 3.46 -31.53
N LEU A 6 19.90 3.09 -30.38
CA LEU A 6 19.78 3.95 -29.22
C LEU A 6 20.25 5.30 -29.71
N GLY A 7 19.29 6.22 -29.93
CA GLY A 7 19.63 7.55 -30.42
C GLY A 7 20.85 8.00 -29.59
N ARG A 8 21.93 8.41 -30.26
CA ARG A 8 23.11 8.96 -29.63
C ARG A 8 22.60 10.02 -28.68
N TYR A 9 22.70 9.73 -27.40
CA TYR A 9 22.44 10.74 -26.37
C TYR A 9 23.53 11.79 -26.56
N ASP A 10 23.16 12.89 -27.23
CA ASP A 10 24.05 14.05 -27.32
C ASP A 10 24.41 14.46 -25.87
N GLU A 11 25.70 14.60 -25.62
CA GLU A 11 26.21 15.09 -24.33
C GLU A 11 25.54 16.44 -24.06
N GLY A 12 24.51 16.44 -23.19
CA GLY A 12 23.77 17.64 -22.79
C GLY A 12 22.24 17.53 -22.76
N MET A 13 21.62 16.48 -23.31
CA MET A 13 20.15 16.33 -23.27
C MET A 13 19.68 15.48 -22.10
N ALA A 14 18.64 15.95 -21.39
CA ALA A 14 17.95 15.18 -20.38
C ALA A 14 17.15 14.04 -21.05
N ILE A 15 17.13 12.85 -20.44
CA ILE A 15 16.34 11.70 -20.90
C ILE A 15 14.94 11.84 -20.31
N LEU A 16 13.94 11.89 -21.18
CA LEU A 16 12.55 11.78 -20.79
C LEU A 16 12.21 10.31 -20.57
N LEU A 17 11.76 9.95 -19.36
CA LEU A 17 11.32 8.59 -19.09
C LEU A 17 9.96 8.33 -19.76
N SER A 18 9.89 7.23 -20.46
CA SER A 18 8.68 6.67 -21.07
C SER A 18 8.68 5.16 -20.90
N ILE A 19 7.55 4.52 -21.13
CA ILE A 19 7.48 3.06 -21.09
C ILE A 19 8.48 2.43 -22.10
N LYS A 20 8.71 3.06 -23.24
CA LYS A 20 9.66 2.59 -24.26
C LYS A 20 11.12 2.72 -23.80
N SER A 21 11.42 3.64 -22.87
CA SER A 21 12.76 3.79 -22.30
C SER A 21 13.08 2.79 -21.20
N LEU A 22 12.07 2.10 -20.67
CA LEU A 22 12.24 1.12 -19.60
C LEU A 22 13.09 -0.08 -20.00
N ALA A 23 13.08 -0.42 -21.29
CA ALA A 23 13.84 -1.55 -21.77
C ALA A 23 14.39 -1.29 -23.17
N THR A 24 15.62 -1.72 -23.42
CA THR A 24 16.26 -1.70 -24.75
C THR A 24 15.81 -2.87 -25.63
N ALA A 25 14.76 -3.57 -25.22
CA ALA A 25 14.23 -4.71 -25.94
C ALA A 25 13.40 -4.30 -27.18
N ASP A 26 13.31 -5.20 -28.12
CA ASP A 26 12.36 -5.06 -29.21
C ASP A 26 10.93 -5.34 -28.69
N TRP A 27 10.17 -4.29 -28.44
CA TRP A 27 8.79 -4.35 -27.96
C TRP A 27 7.85 -5.14 -28.89
N LYS A 28 8.25 -5.35 -30.16
CA LYS A 28 7.52 -6.21 -31.09
C LYS A 28 7.47 -7.68 -30.65
N GLN A 29 8.39 -8.10 -29.76
CA GLN A 29 8.34 -9.44 -29.16
C GLN A 29 7.11 -9.62 -28.24
N LEU A 30 6.49 -8.53 -27.79
CA LEU A 30 5.23 -8.58 -27.04
C LEU A 30 4.02 -8.92 -27.91
N LYS A 31 4.16 -8.80 -29.24
CA LYS A 31 3.12 -9.23 -30.19
C LYS A 31 2.97 -10.75 -30.11
N GLY A 32 1.76 -11.21 -29.79
CA GLY A 32 1.48 -12.64 -29.65
C GLY A 32 2.01 -13.24 -28.33
N ALA A 33 2.17 -12.44 -27.29
CA ALA A 33 2.50 -12.95 -25.96
C ALA A 33 1.46 -14.01 -25.52
N GLU A 34 1.94 -15.24 -25.28
CA GLU A 34 1.10 -16.39 -24.95
C GLU A 34 0.72 -16.45 -23.45
N ALA A 35 0.48 -15.30 -22.81
CA ALA A 35 0.15 -15.23 -21.39
C ALA A 35 -0.67 -13.98 -21.06
N THR A 36 -1.41 -14.04 -19.97
CA THR A 36 -2.03 -12.88 -19.30
C THR A 36 -1.16 -12.48 -18.10
N TYR A 37 -0.71 -11.23 -18.07
CA TYR A 37 0.20 -10.72 -17.04
C TYR A 37 -0.59 -9.98 -15.98
N VAL A 38 -0.69 -10.58 -14.80
CA VAL A 38 -1.51 -10.09 -13.69
C VAL A 38 -0.63 -9.55 -12.58
N GLY A 39 -0.98 -8.36 -12.10
CA GLY A 39 -0.40 -7.72 -10.92
C GLY A 39 -1.42 -7.64 -9.80
N ILE A 40 -1.01 -8.03 -8.60
CA ILE A 40 -1.85 -8.01 -7.40
C ILE A 40 -1.21 -7.06 -6.39
N ASP A 41 -1.91 -5.99 -6.07
CA ASP A 41 -1.61 -5.18 -4.88
C ASP A 41 -2.36 -5.76 -3.69
N PHE A 42 -1.65 -6.55 -2.88
CA PHE A 42 -2.19 -7.16 -1.68
C PHE A 42 -2.11 -6.17 -0.52
N GLY A 43 -3.09 -5.26 -0.40
CA GLY A 43 -3.13 -4.25 0.65
C GLY A 43 -3.66 -4.77 1.99
N THR A 44 -3.34 -4.05 3.07
CA THR A 44 -3.81 -4.36 4.43
C THR A 44 -5.34 -4.24 4.55
N SER A 45 -5.91 -3.22 3.94
CA SER A 45 -7.36 -2.94 3.97
C SER A 45 -8.04 -3.26 2.65
N THR A 46 -7.36 -3.06 1.54
CA THR A 46 -7.92 -3.19 0.19
C THR A 46 -6.90 -3.84 -0.73
N THR A 47 -7.34 -4.83 -1.48
CA THR A 47 -6.57 -5.49 -2.55
C THR A 47 -7.08 -5.02 -3.90
N VAL A 48 -6.16 -4.71 -4.81
CA VAL A 48 -6.46 -4.33 -6.20
C VAL A 48 -5.72 -5.26 -7.14
N VAL A 49 -6.38 -5.63 -8.23
CA VAL A 49 -5.80 -6.52 -9.25
C VAL A 49 -5.85 -5.84 -10.60
N SER A 50 -4.74 -5.86 -11.32
CA SER A 50 -4.64 -5.32 -12.68
C SER A 50 -4.03 -6.35 -13.62
N TYR A 51 -4.23 -6.17 -14.91
CA TYR A 51 -3.52 -6.94 -15.93
C TYR A 51 -2.94 -6.02 -17.00
N SER A 52 -1.82 -6.42 -17.55
CA SER A 52 -1.13 -5.71 -18.61
C SER A 52 -1.15 -6.50 -19.91
N TYR A 53 -1.28 -5.77 -21.00
CA TYR A 53 -1.22 -6.31 -22.36
C TYR A 53 -0.56 -5.31 -23.31
N TYR A 54 -0.10 -5.80 -24.45
CA TYR A 54 0.41 -4.95 -25.51
C TYR A 54 -0.71 -4.66 -26.51
N ASP A 55 -1.01 -3.38 -26.68
CA ASP A 55 -1.97 -2.89 -27.68
C ASP A 55 -1.25 -2.66 -29.01
N GLU A 56 -1.52 -3.52 -29.98
CA GLU A 56 -0.88 -3.45 -31.30
C GLU A 56 -1.28 -2.22 -32.11
N LEU A 57 -2.48 -1.67 -31.88
CA LEU A 57 -2.97 -0.50 -32.61
C LEU A 57 -2.28 0.77 -32.13
N LEU A 58 -2.05 0.86 -30.84
CA LEU A 58 -1.42 2.02 -30.21
C LEU A 58 0.11 1.87 -30.07
N ASP A 59 0.66 0.70 -30.41
CA ASP A 59 2.09 0.35 -30.23
C ASP A 59 2.57 0.66 -28.80
N SER A 60 1.76 0.29 -27.81
CA SER A 60 2.01 0.62 -26.40
C SER A 60 1.52 -0.45 -25.44
N ILE A 61 2.07 -0.46 -24.21
CA ILE A 61 1.54 -1.26 -23.10
C ILE A 61 0.30 -0.56 -22.55
N LYS A 62 -0.71 -1.34 -22.24
CA LYS A 62 -1.92 -0.94 -21.53
C LYS A 62 -2.08 -1.75 -20.28
N CYS A 63 -2.71 -1.14 -19.28
CA CYS A 63 -3.06 -1.77 -18.01
C CYS A 63 -4.50 -1.45 -17.68
N ASP A 64 -5.26 -2.48 -17.35
CA ASP A 64 -6.63 -2.35 -16.89
C ASP A 64 -6.80 -3.04 -15.52
N VAL A 65 -7.70 -2.52 -14.71
CA VAL A 65 -8.04 -3.12 -13.42
C VAL A 65 -9.02 -4.27 -13.64
N ILE A 66 -8.85 -5.35 -12.89
CA ILE A 66 -9.77 -6.49 -12.87
C ILE A 66 -10.81 -6.26 -11.78
N PRO A 67 -12.07 -6.01 -12.14
CA PRO A 67 -13.14 -5.90 -11.16
C PRO A 67 -13.52 -7.29 -10.64
N ILE A 68 -13.41 -7.47 -9.33
CA ILE A 68 -13.65 -8.74 -8.63
C ILE A 68 -15.13 -8.86 -8.25
N ARG A 69 -15.73 -10.02 -8.55
CA ARG A 69 -17.08 -10.34 -8.11
C ARG A 69 -17.05 -10.75 -6.64
N GLN A 70 -17.98 -10.22 -5.87
CA GLN A 70 -18.05 -10.40 -4.43
C GLN A 70 -19.48 -10.76 -4.04
N LYS A 71 -19.61 -11.58 -2.99
CA LYS A 71 -20.90 -11.94 -2.43
C LYS A 71 -21.16 -11.09 -1.19
N GLU A 72 -22.29 -10.43 -1.16
CA GLU A 72 -22.77 -9.69 0.01
C GLU A 72 -23.33 -10.66 1.08
N TYR A 73 -23.47 -10.20 2.31
CA TYR A 73 -23.95 -11.02 3.42
C TYR A 73 -25.43 -11.46 3.24
N ASP A 74 -26.22 -10.72 2.49
CA ASP A 74 -27.60 -11.05 2.12
C ASP A 74 -27.71 -11.97 0.90
N GLY A 75 -26.58 -12.37 0.33
CA GLY A 75 -26.48 -13.24 -0.84
C GLY A 75 -26.47 -12.52 -2.18
N ALA A 76 -26.63 -11.20 -2.23
CA ALA A 76 -26.49 -10.41 -3.45
C ALA A 76 -25.06 -10.52 -4.00
N MET A 77 -24.90 -10.26 -5.30
CA MET A 77 -23.59 -10.24 -5.95
C MET A 77 -23.24 -8.80 -6.33
N SER A 78 -22.10 -8.34 -5.88
CA SER A 78 -21.51 -7.07 -6.28
C SER A 78 -20.24 -7.28 -7.13
N LYS A 79 -19.77 -6.21 -7.75
CA LYS A 79 -18.54 -6.19 -8.53
C LYS A 79 -17.79 -4.89 -8.28
N SER A 80 -16.53 -4.98 -7.87
CA SER A 80 -15.73 -3.81 -7.54
C SER A 80 -14.27 -4.00 -7.94
N GLU A 81 -13.62 -2.93 -8.36
CA GLU A 81 -12.18 -2.86 -8.61
C GLU A 81 -11.37 -2.88 -7.31
N LYS A 82 -12.02 -2.52 -6.21
CA LYS A 82 -11.42 -2.49 -4.87
C LYS A 82 -12.03 -3.61 -4.02
N LEU A 83 -11.21 -4.61 -3.71
CA LEU A 83 -11.61 -5.75 -2.90
C LEU A 83 -11.18 -5.51 -1.45
N PRO A 84 -12.10 -5.33 -0.49
CA PRO A 84 -11.72 -5.31 0.93
C PRO A 84 -10.96 -6.58 1.31
N THR A 85 -9.80 -6.43 1.95
CA THR A 85 -8.96 -7.55 2.41
C THR A 85 -9.53 -8.10 3.71
N VAL A 86 -10.71 -8.71 3.62
CA VAL A 86 -11.50 -9.21 4.75
C VAL A 86 -12.09 -10.58 4.41
N ILE A 87 -12.08 -11.47 5.38
CA ILE A 87 -12.71 -12.79 5.30
C ILE A 87 -13.66 -12.91 6.48
N ALA A 88 -14.86 -13.40 6.28
CA ALA A 88 -15.81 -13.71 7.35
C ALA A 88 -16.41 -15.09 7.17
N LEU A 89 -16.75 -15.70 8.30
CA LEU A 89 -17.53 -16.91 8.41
C LEU A 89 -18.91 -16.53 8.90
N TYR A 90 -19.85 -16.58 8.01
CA TYR A 90 -21.21 -16.20 8.31
C TYR A 90 -22.18 -17.17 7.65
N ASP A 91 -23.18 -17.65 8.42
CA ASP A 91 -24.20 -18.60 7.97
C ASP A 91 -23.62 -19.83 7.23
N ASN A 92 -22.60 -20.47 7.81
CA ASN A 92 -21.85 -21.60 7.24
C ASN A 92 -21.19 -21.33 5.87
N GLN A 93 -20.98 -20.06 5.51
CA GLN A 93 -20.33 -19.66 4.26
C GLN A 93 -19.10 -18.83 4.55
N ILE A 94 -18.13 -18.90 3.64
CA ILE A 94 -16.99 -18.00 3.62
C ILE A 94 -17.37 -16.82 2.73
N LEU A 95 -17.38 -15.63 3.32
CA LEU A 95 -17.50 -14.39 2.60
C LEU A 95 -16.12 -13.75 2.48
N VAL A 96 -15.81 -13.15 1.34
CA VAL A 96 -14.58 -12.38 1.10
C VAL A 96 -14.95 -11.05 0.48
N GLY A 97 -14.32 -9.99 0.92
CA GLY A 97 -14.53 -8.65 0.37
C GLY A 97 -15.66 -7.88 1.07
N THR A 98 -16.54 -7.26 0.29
CA THR A 98 -17.57 -6.33 0.78
C THR A 98 -18.54 -6.98 1.75
N GLY A 99 -19.06 -8.15 1.44
CA GLY A 99 -19.96 -8.87 2.33
C GLY A 99 -19.32 -9.22 3.68
N ALA A 100 -18.04 -9.60 3.68
CA ALA A 100 -17.29 -9.80 4.92
C ALA A 100 -17.04 -8.48 5.65
N SER A 101 -16.70 -7.42 4.91
CA SER A 101 -16.41 -6.11 5.48
C SER A 101 -17.61 -5.49 6.20
N SER A 102 -18.82 -5.73 5.72
CA SER A 102 -20.06 -5.26 6.34
C SER A 102 -20.30 -5.86 7.73
N LEU A 103 -19.72 -7.03 8.00
CA LEU A 103 -19.86 -7.76 9.26
C LEU A 103 -18.76 -7.45 10.30
N LYS A 104 -17.86 -6.50 10.02
CA LYS A 104 -16.72 -6.18 10.91
C LYS A 104 -17.11 -5.81 12.35
N TYR A 105 -18.29 -5.26 12.54
CA TYR A 105 -18.76 -4.82 13.85
C TYR A 105 -19.69 -5.82 14.54
N GLU A 106 -20.13 -6.86 13.82
CA GLU A 106 -21.02 -7.89 14.32
C GLU A 106 -20.28 -9.15 14.75
N LEU A 107 -19.16 -9.44 14.09
CA LEU A 107 -18.39 -10.66 14.30
C LEU A 107 -17.12 -10.42 15.13
N GLU A 108 -16.68 -11.47 15.82
CA GLU A 108 -15.48 -11.44 16.65
C GLU A 108 -14.21 -11.61 15.81
N LYS A 109 -13.31 -10.62 15.86
CA LYS A 109 -12.05 -10.65 15.10
C LYS A 109 -11.20 -11.87 15.50
N ASN A 110 -10.58 -12.48 14.49
CA ASN A 110 -9.71 -13.66 14.56
C ASN A 110 -10.43 -14.96 15.01
N LYS A 111 -11.74 -14.95 15.04
CA LYS A 111 -12.58 -16.10 15.32
C LYS A 111 -13.55 -16.37 14.17
N ASP A 112 -14.39 -15.39 13.85
CA ASP A 112 -15.40 -15.50 12.79
C ASP A 112 -15.14 -14.48 11.66
N ILE A 113 -14.25 -13.47 11.89
CA ILE A 113 -13.83 -12.50 10.90
C ILE A 113 -12.35 -12.21 11.00
N TRP A 114 -11.65 -12.12 9.85
CA TRP A 114 -10.22 -11.82 9.73
C TRP A 114 -10.03 -10.62 8.82
N TYR A 115 -9.31 -9.63 9.32
CA TYR A 115 -8.86 -8.44 8.58
C TYR A 115 -7.53 -7.94 9.16
N SER A 116 -6.79 -7.18 8.38
CA SER A 116 -5.43 -6.74 8.71
C SER A 116 -4.42 -7.88 8.91
N PHE A 117 -4.73 -9.09 8.46
CA PHE A 117 -3.87 -10.27 8.62
C PHE A 117 -2.57 -10.18 7.80
N LYS A 118 -2.50 -9.32 6.76
CA LYS A 118 -1.23 -9.01 6.08
C LYS A 118 -0.16 -8.54 7.06
N MET A 119 -0.57 -7.77 8.07
CA MET A 119 0.30 -7.18 9.08
C MET A 119 0.82 -8.18 10.10
N GLU A 120 0.16 -9.31 10.20
CA GLU A 120 0.44 -10.38 11.16
C GLU A 120 1.23 -11.54 10.51
N LEU A 121 1.56 -11.43 9.21
CA LEU A 121 2.44 -12.37 8.52
C LEU A 121 3.80 -12.40 9.18
N GLY A 122 4.40 -13.58 9.29
CA GLY A 122 5.70 -13.79 9.92
C GLY A 122 5.69 -13.79 11.46
N GLU A 123 4.54 -13.51 12.10
CA GLU A 123 4.40 -13.51 13.55
C GLU A 123 3.75 -14.82 14.04
N ASP A 124 4.29 -15.38 15.12
CA ASP A 124 3.66 -16.50 15.84
C ASP A 124 2.85 -15.93 17.01
N LEU A 125 1.59 -15.60 16.77
CA LEU A 125 0.66 -15.07 17.76
C LEU A 125 0.02 -16.15 18.65
N GLY A 126 0.24 -17.42 18.30
CA GLY A 126 -0.25 -18.58 19.02
C GLY A 126 -1.74 -18.89 18.82
N PRO A 127 -2.20 -20.08 19.25
CA PRO A 127 -3.56 -20.57 18.96
C PRO A 127 -4.68 -19.86 19.72
N LYS A 128 -4.34 -19.05 20.72
CA LYS A 128 -5.34 -18.23 21.44
C LYS A 128 -5.73 -16.97 20.67
N TYR A 129 -4.88 -16.50 19.79
CA TYR A 129 -5.11 -15.29 19.01
C TYR A 129 -5.98 -15.58 17.79
N TYR A 130 -5.77 -16.73 17.15
CA TYR A 130 -6.57 -17.24 16.05
C TYR A 130 -7.35 -18.46 16.53
N ASN A 131 -8.64 -18.32 16.74
CA ASN A 131 -9.51 -19.40 17.19
C ASN A 131 -10.77 -19.43 16.31
N SER A 132 -10.66 -20.13 15.20
CA SER A 132 -11.77 -20.31 14.26
C SER A 132 -12.83 -21.24 14.85
N THR A 133 -14.09 -20.79 14.89
CA THR A 133 -15.24 -21.61 15.27
C THR A 133 -15.73 -22.53 14.18
N LEU A 134 -15.14 -22.50 12.99
CA LEU A 134 -15.46 -23.37 11.85
C LEU A 134 -15.11 -24.83 12.11
N ASN A 135 -15.84 -25.45 13.00
CA ASN A 135 -15.76 -26.89 13.22
C ASN A 135 -16.62 -27.73 12.24
N ARG A 136 -17.38 -27.12 11.35
CA ARG A 136 -18.35 -27.85 10.51
C ARG A 136 -17.80 -28.29 9.16
N GLU A 137 -16.89 -27.54 8.57
CA GLU A 137 -16.08 -28.02 7.45
C GLU A 137 -14.63 -28.14 7.92
N LYS A 138 -14.20 -29.36 8.27
CA LYS A 138 -12.81 -29.68 8.67
C LYS A 138 -11.73 -29.29 7.63
N SER A 139 -12.14 -28.80 6.47
CA SER A 139 -11.26 -28.43 5.36
C SER A 139 -10.72 -27.02 5.42
N ILE A 140 -11.30 -26.12 6.23
CA ILE A 140 -10.87 -24.71 6.30
C ILE A 140 -10.71 -24.33 7.77
N GLN A 141 -9.48 -24.39 8.25
CA GLN A 141 -9.09 -23.89 9.56
C GLN A 141 -8.19 -22.68 9.35
N ILE A 142 -8.55 -21.54 9.93
CA ILE A 142 -7.72 -20.34 9.95
C ILE A 142 -7.09 -20.27 11.34
N GLN A 143 -5.83 -20.65 11.44
CA GLN A 143 -5.09 -20.72 12.71
C GLN A 143 -4.02 -19.63 12.85
N ASN A 144 -3.70 -18.93 11.75
CA ASN A 144 -2.70 -17.89 11.70
C ASN A 144 -2.93 -16.98 10.47
N ALA A 145 -2.14 -15.94 10.36
CA ALA A 145 -2.21 -14.98 9.25
C ALA A 145 -1.94 -15.62 7.88
N LYS A 146 -1.06 -16.61 7.81
CA LYS A 146 -0.76 -17.34 6.58
C LYS A 146 -1.98 -18.12 6.07
N ASP A 147 -2.72 -18.77 6.97
CA ASP A 147 -3.94 -19.50 6.60
C ASP A 147 -5.01 -18.53 6.09
N ALA A 148 -5.21 -17.38 6.78
CA ALA A 148 -6.11 -16.34 6.32
C ALA A 148 -5.71 -15.84 4.92
N THR A 149 -4.43 -15.55 4.72
CA THR A 149 -3.88 -15.15 3.42
C THR A 149 -4.14 -16.22 2.35
N SER A 150 -3.93 -17.49 2.66
CA SER A 150 -4.18 -18.60 1.72
C SER A 150 -5.66 -18.70 1.33
N VAL A 151 -6.59 -18.53 2.27
CA VAL A 151 -8.03 -18.53 1.99
C VAL A 151 -8.42 -17.35 1.11
N PHE A 152 -7.88 -16.18 1.40
CA PHE A 152 -8.11 -14.96 0.61
C PHE A 152 -7.62 -15.13 -0.84
N PHE A 153 -6.40 -15.61 -1.03
CA PHE A 153 -5.83 -15.82 -2.37
C PHE A 153 -6.50 -16.96 -3.14
N ARG A 154 -7.06 -17.97 -2.47
CA ARG A 154 -7.89 -18.99 -3.13
C ARG A 154 -9.12 -18.37 -3.78
N PHE A 155 -9.80 -17.49 -3.06
CA PHE A 155 -10.94 -16.76 -3.61
C PHE A 155 -10.50 -15.85 -4.76
N LEU A 156 -9.46 -15.05 -4.55
CA LEU A 156 -8.96 -14.07 -5.51
C LEU A 156 -8.54 -14.73 -6.82
N LYS A 157 -7.75 -15.81 -6.76
CA LYS A 157 -7.33 -16.57 -7.93
C LYS A 157 -8.52 -17.05 -8.76
N LYS A 158 -9.52 -17.63 -8.11
CA LYS A 158 -10.73 -18.10 -8.80
C LYS A 158 -11.44 -16.95 -9.55
N GLU A 159 -11.54 -15.79 -8.95
CA GLU A 159 -12.20 -14.64 -9.60
C GLU A 159 -11.35 -14.07 -10.73
N ILE A 160 -10.02 -14.07 -10.61
CA ILE A 160 -9.10 -13.69 -11.70
C ILE A 160 -9.23 -14.67 -12.87
N GLU A 161 -9.18 -15.98 -12.64
CA GLU A 161 -9.33 -17.00 -13.67
C GLU A 161 -10.69 -16.89 -14.39
N ASN A 162 -11.77 -16.66 -13.64
CA ASN A 162 -13.10 -16.43 -14.20
C ASN A 162 -13.13 -15.16 -15.08
N PHE A 163 -12.47 -14.09 -14.66
CA PHE A 163 -12.37 -12.86 -15.45
C PHE A 163 -11.59 -13.08 -16.75
N VAL A 164 -10.42 -13.69 -16.67
CA VAL A 164 -9.54 -14.01 -17.80
C VAL A 164 -10.31 -14.84 -18.83
N HIS A 165 -10.96 -15.92 -18.39
CA HIS A 165 -11.77 -16.77 -19.26
C HIS A 165 -12.95 -16.02 -19.90
N THR A 166 -13.69 -15.22 -19.10
CA THR A 166 -14.87 -14.46 -19.60
C THR A 166 -14.48 -13.37 -20.60
N LYS A 167 -13.30 -12.77 -20.42
CA LYS A 167 -12.75 -11.76 -21.34
C LYS A 167 -12.12 -12.36 -22.59
N GLY A 168 -11.94 -13.69 -22.65
CA GLY A 168 -11.25 -14.36 -23.76
C GLY A 168 -9.76 -14.07 -23.80
N LEU A 169 -9.16 -13.76 -22.65
CA LEU A 169 -7.71 -13.61 -22.50
C LEU A 169 -7.03 -14.97 -22.41
N ASN A 170 -5.70 -14.99 -22.46
CA ASN A 170 -4.94 -16.23 -22.39
C ASN A 170 -4.98 -16.83 -20.97
N ASP A 171 -5.37 -18.11 -20.85
CA ASP A 171 -5.48 -18.82 -19.55
C ASP A 171 -4.11 -19.12 -18.91
N ASN A 172 -3.00 -18.94 -19.61
CA ASN A 172 -1.66 -18.98 -19.02
C ASN A 172 -1.37 -17.68 -18.27
N ILE A 173 -1.74 -17.63 -16.98
CA ILE A 173 -1.61 -16.43 -16.16
C ILE A 173 -0.23 -16.37 -15.51
N LYS A 174 0.46 -15.24 -15.68
CA LYS A 174 1.71 -14.92 -15.00
C LYS A 174 1.46 -13.85 -13.95
N TYR A 175 1.65 -14.21 -12.69
CA TYR A 175 1.38 -13.33 -11.56
C TYR A 175 2.61 -12.55 -11.13
N ALA A 176 2.41 -11.33 -10.68
CA ALA A 176 3.30 -10.60 -9.79
C ALA A 176 2.50 -10.07 -8.60
N VAL A 177 3.07 -10.10 -7.42
CA VAL A 177 2.43 -9.65 -6.19
C VAL A 177 3.29 -8.55 -5.57
N SER A 178 2.67 -7.42 -5.26
CA SER A 178 3.36 -6.35 -4.56
C SER A 178 3.51 -6.66 -3.07
N ILE A 179 4.61 -6.20 -2.52
CA ILE A 179 4.92 -6.31 -1.10
C ILE A 179 5.46 -4.98 -0.60
N PRO A 180 5.21 -4.61 0.66
CA PRO A 180 5.91 -3.50 1.27
C PRO A 180 7.42 -3.71 1.17
N ALA A 181 8.15 -2.66 0.82
CA ALA A 181 9.61 -2.74 0.78
C ALA A 181 10.21 -3.10 2.14
N SER A 182 9.50 -2.77 3.22
CA SER A 182 9.84 -3.05 4.61
C SER A 182 9.57 -4.50 5.06
N PHE A 183 8.95 -5.35 4.22
CA PHE A 183 8.66 -6.74 4.58
C PHE A 183 9.94 -7.51 4.89
N GLU A 184 9.95 -8.14 6.06
CA GLU A 184 11.04 -9.00 6.53
C GLU A 184 10.98 -10.39 5.87
N ALA A 185 12.05 -11.17 6.03
CA ALA A 185 12.19 -12.47 5.39
C ALA A 185 11.10 -13.48 5.81
N ASN A 186 10.67 -13.46 7.08
CA ASN A 186 9.59 -14.30 7.60
C ASN A 186 8.22 -13.94 6.99
N GLN A 187 7.93 -12.64 6.83
CA GLN A 187 6.70 -12.17 6.19
C GLN A 187 6.66 -12.56 4.70
N ARG A 188 7.77 -12.38 3.98
CA ARG A 188 7.92 -12.79 2.58
C ARG A 188 7.75 -14.30 2.42
N ARG A 189 8.35 -15.10 3.32
CA ARG A 189 8.22 -16.56 3.33
C ARG A 189 6.75 -16.99 3.51
N ASP A 190 6.06 -16.47 4.51
CA ASP A 190 4.68 -16.82 4.81
C ASP A 190 3.74 -16.46 3.66
N LEU A 191 3.97 -15.30 3.01
CA LEU A 191 3.22 -14.92 1.81
C LEU A 191 3.49 -15.89 0.65
N ILE A 192 4.76 -16.21 0.36
CA ILE A 192 5.13 -17.15 -0.71
C ILE A 192 4.48 -18.54 -0.46
N GLU A 193 4.51 -19.01 0.78
CA GLU A 193 3.87 -20.28 1.14
C GLU A 193 2.35 -20.24 0.91
N ALA A 194 1.67 -19.15 1.32
CA ALA A 194 0.25 -18.96 1.11
C ALA A 194 -0.14 -18.93 -0.38
N LEU A 195 0.70 -18.29 -1.21
CA LEU A 195 0.53 -18.25 -2.66
C LEU A 195 0.76 -19.64 -3.29
N SER A 196 1.81 -20.34 -2.88
CA SER A 196 2.18 -21.68 -3.38
C SER A 196 1.10 -22.73 -3.09
N ILE A 197 0.46 -22.69 -1.91
CA ILE A 197 -0.68 -23.55 -1.56
C ILE A 197 -1.81 -23.41 -2.60
N ASN A 198 -1.98 -22.21 -3.14
CA ASN A 198 -2.98 -21.91 -4.15
C ASN A 198 -2.48 -22.08 -5.60
N GLN A 199 -1.27 -22.64 -5.79
CA GLN A 199 -0.67 -22.80 -7.12
C GLN A 199 -0.54 -21.45 -7.87
N ILE A 200 -0.35 -20.38 -7.14
CA ILE A 200 0.08 -19.10 -7.69
C ILE A 200 1.61 -19.17 -7.71
N ASP A 201 2.15 -19.41 -8.90
CA ASP A 201 3.61 -19.49 -9.05
C ASP A 201 4.18 -18.07 -8.94
N VAL A 202 4.78 -17.80 -7.81
CA VAL A 202 5.59 -16.61 -7.58
C VAL A 202 7.03 -17.06 -7.50
N SER A 203 7.73 -17.04 -8.63
CA SER A 203 9.19 -17.07 -8.61
C SER A 203 9.69 -15.94 -7.70
N LYS A 204 10.90 -16.06 -7.16
CA LYS A 204 11.51 -15.01 -6.30
C LYS A 204 11.48 -13.61 -6.92
N GLN A 205 11.28 -13.50 -8.22
CA GLN A 205 11.26 -12.27 -9.01
C GLN A 205 9.84 -11.80 -9.33
N ALA A 206 8.82 -12.57 -9.02
CA ALA A 206 7.42 -12.17 -9.15
C ALA A 206 6.92 -11.32 -7.96
N LEU A 207 7.70 -11.23 -6.88
CA LEU A 207 7.46 -10.26 -5.82
C LEU A 207 8.15 -8.95 -6.19
N ILE A 208 7.38 -7.87 -6.20
CA ILE A 208 7.88 -6.52 -6.45
C ILE A 208 7.59 -5.62 -5.25
N ASP A 209 8.55 -4.81 -4.85
CA ASP A 209 8.34 -3.83 -3.79
C ASP A 209 7.34 -2.75 -4.27
N GLU A 210 6.35 -2.41 -3.44
CA GLU A 210 5.27 -1.45 -3.73
C GLU A 210 5.78 -0.13 -4.33
N PRO A 211 6.86 0.51 -3.81
CA PRO A 211 7.38 1.76 -4.40
C PRO A 211 7.92 1.59 -5.83
N ASN A 212 8.52 0.44 -6.13
CA ASN A 212 9.01 0.16 -7.47
C ASN A 212 7.84 -0.12 -8.44
N ALA A 213 6.81 -0.82 -7.97
CA ALA A 213 5.59 -1.02 -8.76
C ALA A 213 4.92 0.33 -9.08
N ALA A 214 4.74 1.19 -8.08
CA ALA A 214 4.17 2.51 -8.27
C ALA A 214 4.97 3.36 -9.28
N PHE A 215 6.30 3.30 -9.21
CA PHE A 215 7.18 3.97 -10.17
C PHE A 215 6.95 3.48 -11.61
N LEU A 216 6.87 2.16 -11.83
CA LEU A 216 6.60 1.60 -13.17
C LEU A 216 5.25 2.04 -13.73
N SER A 217 4.21 2.03 -12.89
CA SER A 217 2.88 2.49 -13.28
C SER A 217 2.88 3.98 -13.61
N TYR A 218 3.56 4.80 -12.80
CA TYR A 218 3.62 6.23 -13.05
C TYR A 218 4.27 6.57 -14.41
N ILE A 219 5.31 5.84 -14.79
CA ILE A 219 5.95 6.05 -16.10
C ILE A 219 4.96 5.75 -17.24
N LEU A 220 4.12 4.73 -17.10
CA LEU A 220 3.10 4.43 -18.10
C LEU A 220 2.07 5.56 -18.25
N ASP A 221 1.63 6.09 -17.10
CA ASP A 221 0.60 7.13 -17.07
C ASP A 221 1.15 8.52 -17.42
N SER A 222 2.44 8.79 -17.13
CA SER A 222 3.09 10.07 -17.42
C SER A 222 3.13 10.39 -18.91
N ASP A 223 3.17 9.36 -19.76
CA ASP A 223 3.08 9.52 -21.22
C ASP A 223 1.71 10.10 -21.68
N THR A 224 0.68 10.02 -20.81
CA THR A 224 -0.69 10.39 -21.16
C THR A 224 -1.20 11.60 -20.37
N PHE A 225 -0.96 11.69 -19.06
CA PHE A 225 -1.63 12.67 -18.18
C PHE A 225 -0.75 13.25 -17.06
N GLY A 226 0.52 12.87 -16.96
CA GLY A 226 1.36 13.22 -15.81
C GLY A 226 2.48 14.23 -16.10
N GLU A 227 3.12 14.70 -15.05
CA GLU A 227 4.40 15.40 -15.15
C GLU A 227 5.49 14.36 -15.48
N ALA A 228 6.17 14.56 -16.59
CA ALA A 228 7.22 13.65 -17.03
C ALA A 228 8.41 13.64 -16.07
N ILE A 229 8.95 12.45 -15.81
CA ILE A 229 10.21 12.28 -15.12
C ILE A 229 11.35 12.44 -16.13
N THR A 230 12.30 13.30 -15.81
CA THR A 230 13.50 13.51 -16.62
C THR A 230 14.74 13.09 -15.86
N ILE A 231 15.65 12.41 -16.55
CA ILE A 231 16.99 12.10 -16.03
C ILE A 231 17.96 13.07 -16.68
N PRO A 232 18.50 14.05 -15.93
CA PRO A 232 19.54 14.94 -16.45
C PRO A 232 20.81 14.15 -16.76
N ASN A 233 21.56 14.59 -17.77
CA ASN A 233 22.78 13.91 -18.18
C ASN A 233 23.78 13.79 -17.01
N GLY A 234 24.18 12.55 -16.69
CA GLY A 234 25.16 12.27 -15.64
C GLY A 234 24.66 12.40 -14.19
N ILE A 235 23.35 12.66 -13.99
CA ILE A 235 22.74 12.79 -12.66
C ILE A 235 21.58 11.82 -12.54
N ASN A 236 21.65 10.91 -11.58
CA ASN A 236 20.56 10.01 -11.24
C ASN A 236 19.60 10.70 -10.27
N PRO A 237 18.39 11.06 -10.67
CA PRO A 237 17.43 11.71 -9.79
C PRO A 237 17.01 10.80 -8.63
N LYS A 238 16.68 11.43 -7.51
CA LYS A 238 16.20 10.79 -6.29
C LYS A 238 14.70 11.00 -6.16
N MET A 239 13.96 9.92 -6.07
CA MET A 239 12.52 9.92 -5.89
C MET A 239 12.16 9.41 -4.50
N LEU A 240 11.44 10.21 -3.74
CA LEU A 240 10.79 9.76 -2.53
C LEU A 240 9.41 9.22 -2.92
N VAL A 241 9.17 7.94 -2.71
CA VAL A 241 7.86 7.33 -2.82
C VAL A 241 7.19 7.39 -1.44
N PHE A 242 6.08 8.08 -1.39
CA PHE A 242 5.30 8.32 -0.18
C PHE A 242 4.01 7.50 -0.26
N ASP A 243 4.04 6.33 0.35
CA ASP A 243 2.88 5.47 0.49
C ASP A 243 2.16 5.75 1.79
N PHE A 244 1.01 6.39 1.70
CA PHE A 244 0.18 6.72 2.84
C PHE A 244 -1.19 6.05 2.68
N GLY A 245 -1.27 4.87 3.23
CA GLY A 245 -2.45 4.01 3.21
C GLY A 245 -3.43 4.29 4.35
N ALA A 246 -4.33 3.34 4.59
CA ALA A 246 -5.29 3.39 5.69
C ALA A 246 -4.58 3.19 7.05
N GLY A 247 -3.71 2.18 7.17
CA GLY A 247 -3.09 1.80 8.43
C GLY A 247 -1.59 2.05 8.52
N THR A 248 -0.93 2.44 7.42
CA THR A 248 0.54 2.52 7.34
C THR A 248 1.01 3.74 6.57
N CYS A 249 2.21 4.19 6.94
CA CYS A 249 2.99 5.17 6.20
C CYS A 249 4.35 4.55 5.86
N ASP A 250 4.51 4.15 4.62
CA ASP A 250 5.74 3.57 4.12
C ASP A 250 6.46 4.57 3.21
N ILE A 251 7.74 4.79 3.45
CA ILE A 251 8.54 5.74 2.70
C ILE A 251 9.76 5.04 2.15
N SER A 252 9.94 5.15 0.86
CA SER A 252 11.12 4.64 0.17
C SER A 252 11.78 5.74 -0.63
N ILE A 253 13.10 5.71 -0.71
CA ILE A 253 13.86 6.61 -1.58
C ILE A 253 14.50 5.77 -2.66
N LEU A 254 14.16 6.07 -3.92
CA LEU A 254 14.68 5.42 -5.10
C LEU A 254 15.70 6.32 -5.79
N GLU A 255 16.79 5.74 -6.23
CA GLU A 255 17.65 6.32 -7.28
C GLU A 255 17.19 5.78 -8.63
N ILE A 256 16.95 6.68 -9.57
CA ILE A 256 16.54 6.33 -10.94
C ILE A 256 17.72 6.58 -11.86
N GLY A 257 18.10 5.59 -12.64
CA GLY A 257 19.21 5.71 -13.57
C GLY A 257 18.96 5.00 -14.89
N VAL A 258 19.90 5.16 -15.80
CA VAL A 258 19.91 4.48 -17.10
C VAL A 258 21.23 3.73 -17.26
N ASN A 259 21.16 2.51 -17.71
CA ASN A 259 22.30 1.70 -18.08
C ASN A 259 22.13 1.10 -19.49
N ARG A 260 23.03 0.23 -19.91
CA ARG A 260 22.97 -0.40 -21.25
C ARG A 260 21.73 -1.27 -21.48
N LYS A 261 21.04 -1.69 -20.41
CA LYS A 261 19.81 -2.52 -20.48
C LYS A 261 18.53 -1.70 -20.43
N GLY A 262 18.62 -0.40 -20.19
CA GLY A 262 17.50 0.52 -20.05
C GLY A 262 17.48 1.26 -18.72
N VAL A 263 16.32 1.72 -18.32
CA VAL A 263 16.08 2.37 -17.02
C VAL A 263 16.18 1.35 -15.90
N TYR A 264 16.71 1.77 -14.77
CA TYR A 264 16.68 1.00 -13.54
C TYR A 264 16.20 1.89 -12.38
N SER A 265 15.59 1.25 -11.38
CA SER A 265 15.34 1.85 -10.06
C SER A 265 16.09 1.07 -9.00
N LYS A 266 16.75 1.79 -8.10
CA LYS A 266 17.48 1.23 -6.97
C LYS A 266 16.98 1.87 -5.68
N ASN A 267 16.58 1.04 -4.71
CA ASN A 267 16.25 1.54 -3.38
C ASN A 267 17.51 2.08 -2.69
N LEU A 268 17.48 3.31 -2.19
CA LEU A 268 18.53 3.88 -1.36
C LEU A 268 18.19 3.79 0.13
N SER A 269 16.91 3.86 0.44
CA SER A 269 16.41 3.80 1.80
C SER A 269 14.97 3.29 1.81
N ILE A 270 14.64 2.54 2.84
CA ILE A 270 13.31 2.03 3.13
C ILE A 270 13.00 2.39 4.57
N SER A 271 11.83 3.00 4.85
CA SER A 271 11.39 3.24 6.22
C SER A 271 11.12 1.92 6.93
N LYS A 272 11.32 1.92 8.25
CA LYS A 272 10.67 0.88 9.04
C LYS A 272 9.18 1.10 8.98
N PHE A 273 8.44 0.01 8.94
CA PHE A 273 7.00 -0.01 9.06
C PHE A 273 6.52 0.90 10.22
N GLU A 274 5.77 1.94 9.90
CA GLU A 274 5.14 2.80 10.91
C GLU A 274 3.62 2.61 10.86
N LYS A 275 3.06 2.24 12.00
CA LYS A 275 1.60 2.22 12.21
C LYS A 275 1.11 3.66 12.29
N LEU A 276 0.93 4.28 11.13
CA LEU A 276 0.43 5.62 10.96
C LEU A 276 -0.29 5.69 9.61
N GLY A 277 -1.59 5.91 9.63
CA GLY A 277 -2.38 5.91 8.41
C GLY A 277 -3.62 6.78 8.49
N GLY A 278 -4.46 6.66 7.48
CA GLY A 278 -5.76 7.32 7.44
C GLY A 278 -6.67 6.96 8.61
N ASP A 279 -6.55 5.71 9.11
CA ASP A 279 -7.32 5.21 10.25
C ASP A 279 -6.99 5.94 11.55
N ASP A 280 -5.74 6.44 11.71
CA ASP A 280 -5.35 7.23 12.88
C ASP A 280 -5.99 8.63 12.83
N ILE A 281 -6.12 9.19 11.62
CA ILE A 281 -6.84 10.45 11.41
C ILE A 281 -8.32 10.24 11.73
N ASP A 282 -8.92 9.15 11.27
CA ASP A 282 -10.32 8.81 11.54
C ASP A 282 -10.56 8.62 13.04
N ARG A 283 -9.65 7.92 13.70
CA ARG A 283 -9.72 7.72 15.16
C ARG A 283 -9.62 9.04 15.91
N TYR A 284 -8.73 9.94 15.47
CA TYR A 284 -8.62 11.26 16.07
C TYR A 284 -9.90 12.09 15.89
N ILE A 285 -10.51 12.07 14.70
CA ILE A 285 -11.79 12.73 14.43
C ILE A 285 -12.90 12.12 15.28
N ALA A 286 -13.01 10.80 15.32
CA ALA A 286 -14.02 10.09 16.11
C ALA A 286 -13.92 10.43 17.59
N TYR A 287 -12.72 10.42 18.17
CA TYR A 287 -12.50 10.67 19.60
C TYR A 287 -12.68 12.14 20.00
N ASN A 288 -12.22 13.06 19.14
CA ASN A 288 -12.08 14.46 19.56
C ASN A 288 -13.16 15.39 18.96
N ILE A 289 -13.92 14.91 17.99
CA ILE A 289 -15.02 15.68 17.36
C ILE A 289 -16.34 14.94 17.57
N LEU A 290 -16.48 13.71 17.04
CA LEU A 290 -17.75 13.04 17.00
C LEU A 290 -18.23 12.52 18.36
N TYR A 291 -17.32 11.89 19.13
CA TYR A 291 -17.69 11.33 20.44
C TYR A 291 -18.20 12.40 21.42
N PRO A 292 -17.50 13.53 21.65
CA PRO A 292 -18.00 14.59 22.52
C PRO A 292 -19.32 15.19 22.03
N GLU A 293 -19.49 15.39 20.71
CA GLU A 293 -20.72 15.91 20.14
C GLU A 293 -21.89 14.95 20.36
N LEU A 294 -21.67 13.64 20.13
CA LEU A 294 -22.68 12.60 20.36
C LEU A 294 -23.15 12.61 21.83
N LEU A 295 -22.23 12.72 22.77
CA LEU A 295 -22.58 12.76 24.20
C LEU A 295 -23.42 13.98 24.55
N VAL A 296 -23.01 15.16 24.09
CA VAL A 296 -23.76 16.40 24.32
C VAL A 296 -25.19 16.31 23.78
N GLN A 297 -25.35 15.78 22.55
CA GLN A 297 -26.68 15.62 21.94
C GLN A 297 -27.59 14.63 22.68
N ASN A 298 -27.01 13.69 23.44
CA ASN A 298 -27.75 12.71 24.24
C ASN A 298 -27.81 13.07 25.75
N GLY A 299 -27.32 14.25 26.14
CA GLY A 299 -27.33 14.72 27.52
C GLY A 299 -26.45 13.90 28.47
N LEU A 300 -25.36 13.35 27.94
CA LEU A 300 -24.41 12.48 28.65
C LEU A 300 -23.03 13.13 28.73
N ASP A 301 -22.21 12.62 29.66
CA ASP A 301 -20.81 13.00 29.83
C ASP A 301 -19.89 11.79 29.58
N SER A 302 -18.61 12.07 29.33
CA SER A 302 -17.62 11.04 29.16
C SER A 302 -17.50 10.12 30.37
N ASP A 303 -17.69 10.63 31.59
CA ASP A 303 -17.60 9.87 32.84
C ASP A 303 -18.76 8.89 33.06
N ASP A 304 -19.82 8.97 32.24
CA ASP A 304 -20.92 8.01 32.21
C ASP A 304 -20.51 6.63 31.70
N PHE A 305 -19.34 6.51 31.04
CA PHE A 305 -18.88 5.29 30.38
C PHE A 305 -17.51 4.84 30.88
N ILE A 306 -17.34 3.53 31.07
CA ILE A 306 -16.04 2.93 31.33
C ILE A 306 -15.18 2.93 30.04
N MET A 307 -13.87 2.83 30.20
CA MET A 307 -12.92 2.95 29.08
C MET A 307 -13.17 1.94 27.93
N SER A 308 -13.55 0.71 28.26
CA SER A 308 -13.87 -0.31 27.25
C SER A 308 -15.09 0.06 26.40
N GLU A 309 -16.08 0.67 27.03
CA GLU A 309 -17.29 1.11 26.36
C GLU A 309 -17.06 2.36 25.53
N LYS A 310 -16.29 3.33 26.04
CA LYS A 310 -15.82 4.48 25.26
C LYS A 310 -15.16 4.01 23.96
N ARG A 311 -14.27 3.02 24.05
CA ARG A 311 -13.61 2.44 22.87
C ARG A 311 -14.62 1.81 21.88
N LYS A 312 -15.63 1.11 22.39
CA LYS A 312 -16.68 0.51 21.55
C LYS A 312 -17.49 1.59 20.82
N ILE A 313 -17.92 2.63 21.52
CA ILE A 313 -18.65 3.75 20.92
C ILE A 313 -17.80 4.44 19.85
N VAL A 314 -16.54 4.77 20.15
CA VAL A 314 -15.62 5.41 19.22
C VAL A 314 -15.37 4.54 17.99
N ASN A 315 -15.20 3.22 18.17
CA ASN A 315 -15.03 2.31 17.04
C ASN A 315 -16.23 2.33 16.08
N ASN A 316 -17.44 2.45 16.61
CA ASN A 316 -18.65 2.59 15.78
C ASN A 316 -18.73 3.97 15.07
N LEU A 317 -18.07 5.00 15.60
CA LEU A 317 -17.97 6.32 14.97
C LEU A 317 -16.92 6.39 13.85
N LEU A 318 -16.02 5.42 13.73
CA LEU A 318 -14.93 5.46 12.73
C LEU A 318 -15.45 5.56 11.28
N VAL A 319 -16.53 4.86 10.98
CA VAL A 319 -17.14 4.90 9.63
C VAL A 319 -17.64 6.31 9.26
N PHE A 320 -18.15 7.05 10.24
CA PHE A 320 -18.61 8.42 10.04
C PHE A 320 -17.43 9.39 9.98
N ALA A 321 -16.39 9.18 10.78
CA ALA A 321 -15.15 9.94 10.75
C ALA A 321 -14.45 9.83 9.39
N GLU A 322 -14.37 8.62 8.84
CA GLU A 322 -13.81 8.37 7.50
C GLU A 322 -14.60 9.12 6.41
N LYS A 323 -15.94 9.07 6.47
CA LYS A 323 -16.80 9.81 5.53
C LYS A 323 -16.56 11.32 5.62
N LEU A 324 -16.44 11.88 6.82
CA LEU A 324 -16.14 13.29 7.04
C LEU A 324 -14.76 13.66 6.49
N LYS A 325 -13.73 12.85 6.80
CA LYS A 325 -12.36 13.05 6.30
C LYS A 325 -12.32 13.06 4.77
N ILE A 326 -12.86 12.01 4.14
CA ILE A 326 -12.87 11.87 2.68
C ILE A 326 -13.66 13.01 2.03
N GLY A 327 -14.84 13.33 2.56
CA GLY A 327 -15.65 14.44 2.08
C GLY A 327 -14.92 15.77 2.15
N MET A 328 -14.25 16.06 3.27
CA MET A 328 -13.46 17.29 3.45
C MET A 328 -12.27 17.35 2.49
N CYS A 329 -11.51 16.26 2.35
CA CYS A 329 -10.40 16.20 1.40
C CYS A 329 -10.88 16.46 -0.04
N LYS A 330 -11.99 15.84 -0.45
CA LYS A 330 -12.58 16.08 -1.79
C LYS A 330 -13.00 17.54 -1.97
N ALA A 331 -13.71 18.13 -1.00
CA ALA A 331 -14.14 19.52 -1.07
C ALA A 331 -12.96 20.48 -1.21
N ILE A 332 -11.92 20.30 -0.41
CA ILE A 332 -10.71 21.14 -0.47
C ILE A 332 -9.97 20.96 -1.80
N ASN A 333 -9.81 19.74 -2.29
CA ASN A 333 -9.10 19.48 -3.55
C ASN A 333 -9.80 20.07 -4.79
N LEU A 334 -11.08 20.41 -4.71
CA LEU A 334 -11.80 21.07 -5.80
C LEU A 334 -11.54 22.57 -5.88
N ILE A 335 -11.09 23.21 -4.79
CA ILE A 335 -11.15 24.66 -4.65
C ILE A 335 -9.80 25.33 -4.35
N TRP A 336 -8.82 24.59 -3.81
CA TRP A 336 -7.52 25.16 -3.46
C TRP A 336 -6.62 25.33 -4.68
N GLU A 337 -5.75 26.34 -4.64
CA GLU A 337 -4.60 26.33 -5.54
C GLU A 337 -3.66 25.23 -5.09
N LYS A 338 -3.28 24.38 -6.01
CA LYS A 338 -2.58 23.12 -5.73
C LYS A 338 -1.39 23.35 -4.77
N TYR A 339 -1.44 22.69 -3.62
CA TYR A 339 -0.46 22.75 -2.52
C TYR A 339 -0.45 24.04 -1.68
N ASP A 340 -1.36 24.98 -1.90
CA ASP A 340 -1.48 26.19 -1.08
C ASP A 340 -2.83 26.24 -0.33
N LEU A 341 -2.80 25.86 0.94
CA LEU A 341 -3.98 25.87 1.81
C LEU A 341 -4.48 27.29 2.16
N SER A 342 -3.65 28.34 1.96
CA SER A 342 -4.05 29.71 2.21
C SER A 342 -5.06 30.23 1.18
N THR A 343 -5.19 29.56 0.05
CA THR A 343 -6.14 29.90 -1.02
C THR A 343 -7.57 29.46 -0.72
N ILE A 344 -7.80 28.70 0.35
CA ILE A 344 -9.14 28.32 0.79
C ILE A 344 -9.84 29.55 1.38
N ALA A 345 -10.65 30.21 0.56
CA ALA A 345 -11.27 31.51 0.91
C ALA A 345 -12.51 31.39 1.81
N GLN A 346 -13.10 30.20 1.93
CA GLN A 346 -14.35 29.98 2.67
C GLN A 346 -14.26 28.78 3.60
N GLU A 347 -15.01 28.83 4.69
CA GLU A 347 -15.21 27.70 5.56
C GLU A 347 -16.16 26.69 4.90
N TYR A 348 -15.79 25.42 4.92
CA TYR A 348 -16.59 24.31 4.41
C TYR A 348 -17.00 23.41 5.57
N THR A 349 -18.21 22.87 5.44
CA THR A 349 -18.76 21.92 6.41
C THR A 349 -19.17 20.66 5.68
N ILE A 350 -18.75 19.51 6.21
CA ILE A 350 -19.17 18.18 5.77
C ILE A 350 -20.02 17.58 6.88
N VAL A 351 -21.08 16.89 6.47
CA VAL A 351 -22.12 16.39 7.34
C VAL A 351 -22.31 14.89 7.16
N VAL A 352 -22.52 14.17 8.25
CA VAL A 352 -22.99 12.78 8.28
C VAL A 352 -24.32 12.70 9.03
N LYS A 353 -25.18 11.76 8.65
CA LYS A 353 -26.56 11.67 9.15
C LYS A 353 -26.89 10.28 9.70
N ASP A 354 -27.97 10.22 10.45
CA ASP A 354 -28.61 8.98 10.91
C ASP A 354 -27.67 8.08 11.70
N ILE A 355 -27.07 8.64 12.76
CA ILE A 355 -26.14 7.93 13.62
C ILE A 355 -26.91 7.30 14.78
N HIS A 356 -26.74 5.98 14.94
CA HIS A 356 -27.33 5.20 16.04
C HIS A 356 -26.29 4.23 16.57
N ILE A 357 -25.95 4.36 17.85
CA ILE A 357 -24.91 3.53 18.51
C ILE A 357 -25.47 2.96 19.80
N GLU A 358 -25.44 1.65 19.94
CA GLU A 358 -25.83 0.97 21.17
C GLU A 358 -24.82 1.19 22.30
N SER A 359 -25.32 1.50 23.49
CA SER A 359 -24.51 1.68 24.69
C SER A 359 -25.24 1.14 25.95
N SER A 360 -24.55 1.07 27.07
CA SER A 360 -25.14 0.72 28.38
C SER A 360 -26.19 1.73 28.85
N LYS A 361 -26.18 2.94 28.30
CA LYS A 361 -27.17 3.99 28.61
C LYS A 361 -28.34 4.04 27.60
N GLY A 362 -28.41 3.06 26.70
CA GLY A 362 -29.37 3.01 25.62
C GLY A 362 -28.76 3.36 24.26
N VAL A 363 -29.61 3.58 23.27
CA VAL A 363 -29.17 3.96 21.92
C VAL A 363 -28.81 5.44 21.91
N LEU A 364 -27.53 5.73 21.66
CA LEU A 364 -27.06 7.09 21.41
C LEU A 364 -27.40 7.46 19.98
N SER A 365 -28.15 8.53 19.79
CA SER A 365 -28.66 8.92 18.48
C SER A 365 -28.27 10.35 18.12
N SER A 366 -27.97 10.56 16.84
CA SER A 366 -27.83 11.89 16.26
C SER A 366 -28.42 11.91 14.86
N SER A 367 -29.27 12.87 14.58
CA SER A 367 -29.81 13.07 13.22
C SER A 367 -28.71 13.56 12.27
N GLU A 368 -27.76 14.34 12.79
CA GLU A 368 -26.72 14.98 12.00
C GLU A 368 -25.50 15.32 12.88
N MET A 369 -24.31 15.01 12.39
CA MET A 369 -23.04 15.51 12.92
C MET A 369 -22.21 16.13 11.81
N GLN A 370 -21.39 17.10 12.15
CA GLN A 370 -20.64 17.85 11.15
C GLN A 370 -19.17 18.07 11.55
N MET A 371 -18.37 18.35 10.54
CA MET A 371 -16.98 18.80 10.71
C MET A 371 -16.70 19.96 9.78
N THR A 372 -16.16 21.05 10.33
CA THR A 372 -15.73 22.21 9.53
C THR A 372 -14.31 22.06 9.02
N SER A 373 -13.96 22.81 7.97
CA SER A 373 -12.59 22.86 7.46
C SER A 373 -11.60 23.39 8.50
N ILE A 374 -12.04 24.25 9.41
CA ILE A 374 -11.21 24.75 10.54
C ILE A 374 -10.91 23.62 11.51
N GLN A 375 -11.92 22.85 11.91
CA GLN A 375 -11.73 21.68 12.78
C GLN A 375 -10.81 20.66 12.11
N PHE A 376 -10.98 20.39 10.82
CA PHE A 376 -10.13 19.48 10.09
C PHE A 376 -8.67 19.97 10.00
N ALA A 377 -8.45 21.27 9.84
CA ALA A 377 -7.12 21.86 9.90
C ALA A 377 -6.43 21.59 11.25
N GLU A 378 -7.15 21.76 12.36
CA GLU A 378 -6.62 21.46 13.69
C GLU A 378 -6.29 19.95 13.86
N VAL A 379 -7.14 19.05 13.35
CA VAL A 379 -6.85 17.62 13.29
C VAL A 379 -5.54 17.40 12.55
N MET A 380 -5.40 17.96 11.35
CA MET A 380 -4.23 17.72 10.51
C MET A 380 -2.93 18.30 11.05
N LYS A 381 -2.97 19.36 11.87
CA LYS A 381 -1.78 19.85 12.59
C LYS A 381 -1.13 18.78 13.46
N VAL A 382 -1.91 17.84 13.99
CA VAL A 382 -1.39 16.72 14.80
C VAL A 382 -0.51 15.80 13.97
N PHE A 383 -0.89 15.52 12.74
CA PHE A 383 -0.22 14.56 11.84
C PHE A 383 0.88 15.19 10.98
N THR A 384 0.86 16.51 10.79
CA THR A 384 1.80 17.24 9.90
C THR A 384 2.81 18.12 10.63
N ARG A 385 2.90 18.03 11.95
CA ARG A 385 3.89 18.80 12.73
C ARG A 385 5.31 18.26 12.58
N LYS A 386 6.30 19.14 12.79
CA LYS A 386 7.73 18.77 12.77
C LYS A 386 8.25 18.17 14.07
N THR A 387 7.48 18.22 15.15
CA THR A 387 7.82 17.68 16.48
C THR A 387 7.31 16.24 16.65
N GLY A 388 7.75 15.54 17.69
CA GLY A 388 7.39 14.16 17.98
C GLY A 388 5.89 13.89 18.21
N GLY A 389 5.53 12.67 18.56
CA GLY A 389 4.17 12.22 18.81
C GLY A 389 3.40 13.07 19.84
N VAL A 390 2.08 13.12 19.76
CA VAL A 390 1.20 13.71 20.79
C VAL A 390 0.44 12.58 21.44
N ILE A 391 0.47 12.55 22.76
CA ILE A 391 -0.40 11.68 23.55
C ILE A 391 -1.67 12.46 23.83
N LYS A 392 -2.81 11.93 23.38
CA LYS A 392 -4.13 12.46 23.70
C LYS A 392 -5.07 11.29 24.00
N ASP A 393 -5.83 11.39 25.09
CA ASP A 393 -6.76 10.36 25.54
C ASP A 393 -6.14 8.96 25.69
N GLY A 394 -4.86 8.91 26.14
CA GLY A 394 -4.10 7.67 26.31
C GLY A 394 -3.63 7.03 24.99
N GLN A 395 -3.76 7.73 23.86
CA GLN A 395 -3.24 7.30 22.56
C GLN A 395 -2.12 8.23 22.06
N GLU A 396 -1.09 7.63 21.49
CA GLU A 396 0.00 8.34 20.84
C GLU A 396 -0.31 8.49 19.35
N TYR A 397 -0.25 9.74 18.85
CA TYR A 397 -0.41 10.07 17.43
C TYR A 397 0.91 10.57 16.87
N ASN A 398 1.49 9.82 15.96
CA ASN A 398 2.76 10.13 15.31
C ASN A 398 2.60 11.17 14.19
N SER A 399 3.70 11.77 13.77
CA SER A 399 3.75 12.73 12.68
C SER A 399 4.43 12.13 11.46
N ILE A 400 3.84 12.31 10.29
CA ILE A 400 4.39 11.91 8.97
C ILE A 400 5.80 12.48 8.74
N TYR A 401 6.09 13.65 9.30
CA TYR A 401 7.39 14.28 9.17
C TYR A 401 8.55 13.43 9.73
N GLN A 402 8.30 12.67 10.81
CA GLN A 402 9.35 11.84 11.41
C GLN A 402 9.74 10.69 10.51
N SER A 403 8.77 10.05 9.86
CA SER A 403 9.00 8.98 8.88
C SER A 403 9.83 9.47 7.70
N ILE A 404 9.47 10.63 7.13
CA ILE A 404 10.21 11.26 6.04
C ILE A 404 11.64 11.59 6.46
N LYS A 405 11.80 12.27 7.61
CA LYS A 405 13.11 12.64 8.13
C LYS A 405 14.01 11.43 8.39
N SER A 406 13.44 10.37 8.94
CA SER A 406 14.17 9.12 9.19
C SER A 406 14.67 8.49 7.89
N SER A 407 13.81 8.40 6.87
CA SER A 407 14.17 7.81 5.56
C SER A 407 15.24 8.62 4.84
N ILE A 408 15.13 9.95 4.82
CA ILE A 408 16.14 10.84 4.23
C ILE A 408 17.48 10.67 4.97
N LYS A 409 17.46 10.65 6.30
CA LYS A 409 18.68 10.44 7.08
C LYS A 409 19.35 9.08 6.79
N LYS A 410 18.55 8.01 6.67
CA LYS A 410 19.07 6.66 6.34
C LYS A 410 19.72 6.59 4.96
N SER A 411 19.19 7.32 3.99
CA SER A 411 19.77 7.38 2.64
C SER A 411 21.07 8.19 2.55
N GLY A 412 21.44 8.91 3.61
CA GLY A 412 22.57 9.84 3.60
C GLY A 412 22.32 11.12 2.81
N LEU A 413 21.06 11.37 2.41
CA LEU A 413 20.63 12.53 1.63
C LEU A 413 20.13 13.66 2.54
N SER A 414 19.96 14.83 1.94
CA SER A 414 19.26 15.99 2.51
C SER A 414 17.91 16.19 1.80
N THR A 415 17.07 17.05 2.35
CA THR A 415 15.78 17.40 1.72
C THR A 415 15.94 18.07 0.36
N SER A 416 17.08 18.73 0.10
CA SER A 416 17.38 19.37 -1.19
C SER A 416 17.78 18.38 -2.29
N ASP A 417 18.14 17.15 -1.92
CA ASP A 417 18.59 16.14 -2.85
C ASP A 417 17.44 15.29 -3.41
N ILE A 418 16.21 15.53 -2.96
CA ILE A 418 15.01 14.84 -3.44
C ILE A 418 14.44 15.61 -4.63
N ASP A 419 14.47 15.01 -5.81
CA ASP A 419 14.01 15.60 -7.06
C ASP A 419 12.51 15.41 -7.28
N TYR A 420 11.99 14.26 -6.87
CA TYR A 420 10.60 13.89 -7.06
C TYR A 420 9.97 13.31 -5.79
N VAL A 421 8.67 13.55 -5.60
CA VAL A 421 7.84 12.87 -4.60
C VAL A 421 6.68 12.21 -5.31
N LEU A 422 6.63 10.89 -5.30
CA LEU A 422 5.54 10.11 -5.86
C LEU A 422 4.56 9.72 -4.74
N PHE A 423 3.30 10.13 -4.89
CA PHE A 423 2.24 9.81 -3.95
C PHE A 423 1.53 8.51 -4.33
N ILE A 424 1.40 7.60 -3.38
CA ILE A 424 0.58 6.39 -3.48
C ILE A 424 -0.21 6.18 -2.20
N GLY A 425 -1.20 5.29 -2.24
CA GLY A 425 -2.15 5.09 -1.14
C GLY A 425 -3.25 6.15 -1.06
N GLY A 426 -4.45 5.73 -0.63
CA GLY A 426 -5.63 6.59 -0.63
C GLY A 426 -5.53 7.81 0.28
N SER A 427 -4.82 7.70 1.40
CA SER A 427 -4.65 8.80 2.36
C SER A 427 -3.68 9.87 1.88
N SER A 428 -2.85 9.60 0.86
CA SER A 428 -1.96 10.58 0.23
C SER A 428 -2.73 11.64 -0.57
N MET A 429 -4.02 11.41 -0.87
CA MET A 429 -4.91 12.40 -1.48
C MET A 429 -5.31 13.53 -0.53
N ASN A 430 -4.91 13.46 0.74
CA ASN A 430 -5.18 14.50 1.73
C ASN A 430 -4.41 15.79 1.41
N PRO A 431 -5.10 16.93 1.19
CA PRO A 431 -4.47 18.19 0.79
C PRO A 431 -3.47 18.72 1.83
N TYR A 432 -3.72 18.50 3.13
CA TYR A 432 -2.79 18.92 4.19
C TYR A 432 -1.48 18.14 4.16
N VAL A 433 -1.55 16.87 3.80
CA VAL A 433 -0.38 16.02 3.61
C VAL A 433 0.44 16.52 2.42
N GLN A 434 -0.20 16.74 1.28
CA GLN A 434 0.46 17.24 0.06
C GLN A 434 1.11 18.61 0.26
N ALA A 435 0.39 19.56 0.85
CA ALA A 435 0.92 20.88 1.16
C ALA A 435 2.12 20.83 2.13
N SER A 436 2.06 19.93 3.10
CA SER A 436 3.16 19.74 4.05
C SER A 436 4.41 19.17 3.36
N LEU A 437 4.26 18.16 2.49
CA LEU A 437 5.38 17.63 1.73
C LEU A 437 6.00 18.71 0.81
N LYS A 438 5.18 19.51 0.13
CA LYS A 438 5.68 20.62 -0.68
C LYS A 438 6.50 21.63 0.13
N LYS A 439 6.05 21.93 1.35
CA LYS A 439 6.76 22.82 2.28
C LYS A 439 8.06 22.22 2.81
N TRP A 440 8.10 20.90 3.04
CA TRP A 440 9.29 20.22 3.59
C TRP A 440 10.33 19.90 2.52
N LEU A 441 9.88 19.69 1.29
CA LEU A 441 10.68 19.30 0.12
C LEU A 441 10.45 20.33 -1.00
N PRO A 442 10.89 21.61 -0.82
CA PRO A 442 10.52 22.71 -1.71
C PRO A 442 11.06 22.55 -3.13
N ASN A 443 12.20 21.88 -3.30
CA ASN A 443 12.84 21.66 -4.59
C ASN A 443 12.23 20.50 -5.38
N SER A 444 11.45 19.64 -4.70
CA SER A 444 10.90 18.44 -5.33
C SER A 444 9.68 18.76 -6.19
N LYS A 445 9.58 18.06 -7.31
CA LYS A 445 8.33 17.95 -8.07
C LYS A 445 7.42 16.90 -7.42
N LEU A 446 6.18 17.30 -7.15
CA LEU A 446 5.18 16.39 -6.58
C LEU A 446 4.44 15.69 -7.71
N LEU A 447 4.54 14.37 -7.74
CA LEU A 447 3.92 13.49 -8.75
C LEU A 447 2.67 12.85 -8.13
N LEU A 448 1.50 13.33 -8.54
CA LEU A 448 0.22 12.85 -8.04
C LEU A 448 -0.49 12.09 -9.16
N PRO A 449 -0.56 10.76 -9.10
CA PRO A 449 -1.30 9.95 -10.05
C PRO A 449 -2.81 10.23 -10.01
N CYS A 450 -3.51 9.92 -11.10
CA CYS A 450 -4.96 10.10 -11.18
C CYS A 450 -5.73 9.20 -10.20
N ASP A 451 -5.28 7.95 -10.02
CA ASP A 451 -5.78 7.03 -8.99
C ASP A 451 -4.62 6.41 -8.21
N THR A 452 -4.40 6.90 -6.99
CA THR A 452 -3.30 6.48 -6.12
C THR A 452 -3.46 5.06 -5.59
N GLN A 453 -4.64 4.44 -5.70
CA GLN A 453 -4.92 3.10 -5.18
C GLN A 453 -4.69 1.98 -6.21
N GLU A 454 -4.65 2.31 -7.50
CA GLU A 454 -4.47 1.32 -8.58
C GLU A 454 -3.02 1.20 -9.06
N HIS A 455 -2.19 2.19 -8.74
CA HIS A 455 -0.84 2.30 -9.30
C HIS A 455 0.05 1.10 -8.96
N VAL A 456 -0.04 0.59 -7.73
CA VAL A 456 0.78 -0.52 -7.31
C VAL A 456 0.42 -1.80 -8.07
N SER A 457 -0.88 -2.11 -8.23
CA SER A 457 -1.32 -3.29 -8.99
C SER A 457 -0.99 -3.20 -10.48
N LYS A 458 -1.17 -2.01 -11.07
CA LYS A 458 -0.79 -1.75 -12.48
C LYS A 458 0.72 -1.93 -12.68
N GLY A 459 1.53 -1.34 -11.80
CA GLY A 459 2.99 -1.50 -11.86
C GLY A 459 3.46 -2.93 -11.67
N ALA A 460 2.83 -3.69 -10.78
CA ALA A 460 3.08 -5.11 -10.62
C ALA A 460 2.74 -5.90 -11.91
N SER A 461 1.64 -5.57 -12.60
CA SER A 461 1.28 -6.21 -13.86
C SER A 461 2.27 -5.88 -14.99
N ILE A 462 2.76 -4.63 -15.06
CA ILE A 462 3.82 -4.22 -16.00
C ILE A 462 5.11 -4.99 -15.70
N HIS A 463 5.49 -5.11 -14.43
CA HIS A 463 6.64 -5.91 -14.03
C HIS A 463 6.51 -7.37 -14.46
N SER A 464 5.32 -7.98 -14.23
CA SER A 464 5.03 -9.34 -14.68
C SER A 464 5.21 -9.48 -16.19
N LEU A 465 4.71 -8.53 -16.99
CA LEU A 465 4.84 -8.51 -18.44
C LEU A 465 6.31 -8.40 -18.87
N ILE A 466 7.03 -7.39 -18.37
CA ILE A 466 8.43 -7.14 -18.77
C ILE A 466 9.33 -8.32 -18.39
N TYR A 467 9.12 -8.85 -17.19
CA TYR A 467 9.92 -9.98 -16.69
C TYR A 467 9.65 -11.27 -17.47
N ASN A 468 8.38 -11.66 -17.63
CA ASN A 468 8.04 -12.94 -18.24
C ASN A 468 8.13 -12.93 -19.75
N ALA A 469 7.83 -11.80 -20.42
CA ALA A 469 7.85 -11.73 -21.88
C ALA A 469 9.18 -11.27 -22.45
N LEU A 470 9.92 -10.39 -21.77
CA LEU A 470 11.19 -9.84 -22.24
C LEU A 470 12.42 -10.39 -21.50
N GLY A 471 12.24 -11.13 -20.41
CA GLY A 471 13.34 -11.62 -19.59
C GLY A 471 14.14 -10.52 -18.89
N LEU A 472 13.57 -9.34 -18.71
CA LEU A 472 14.24 -8.16 -18.16
C LEU A 472 13.78 -7.88 -16.74
N ASN A 473 14.70 -7.52 -15.87
CA ASN A 473 14.39 -7.01 -14.53
C ASN A 473 14.83 -5.56 -14.43
N ILE A 474 13.87 -4.65 -14.38
CA ILE A 474 14.11 -3.20 -14.25
C ILE A 474 14.40 -2.82 -12.80
N VAL A 475 13.79 -3.52 -11.86
CA VAL A 475 13.91 -3.24 -10.45
C VAL A 475 15.15 -3.92 -9.90
N GLN A 476 16.00 -3.16 -9.22
CA GLN A 476 17.16 -3.67 -8.49
C GLN A 476 16.84 -3.67 -6.99
N PRO A 477 16.37 -4.79 -6.43
CA PRO A 477 16.11 -4.87 -5.00
C PRO A 477 17.40 -4.75 -4.20
N ILE A 478 17.29 -4.18 -3.01
CA ILE A 478 18.37 -4.13 -2.04
C ILE A 478 17.95 -4.81 -0.75
N THR A 479 18.92 -5.16 0.08
CA THR A 479 18.65 -5.57 1.46
C THR A 479 18.15 -4.37 2.26
N SER A 480 16.99 -4.49 2.91
CA SER A 480 16.43 -3.45 3.79
C SER A 480 17.21 -3.34 5.11
N GLU A 481 17.69 -4.48 5.62
CA GLU A 481 18.45 -4.60 6.85
C GLU A 481 19.67 -5.49 6.64
N PRO A 482 20.72 -5.38 7.49
CA PRO A 482 21.89 -6.22 7.36
C PRO A 482 21.55 -7.67 7.76
N ILE A 483 22.09 -8.62 7.03
CA ILE A 483 22.05 -10.05 7.39
C ILE A 483 23.29 -10.34 8.22
N CYS A 484 23.08 -10.75 9.46
CA CYS A 484 24.17 -10.98 10.42
C CYS A 484 24.14 -12.40 10.97
N VAL A 485 25.29 -12.89 11.39
CA VAL A 485 25.43 -14.08 12.24
C VAL A 485 25.81 -13.63 13.64
N VAL A 486 25.15 -14.19 14.64
CA VAL A 486 25.51 -13.99 16.03
C VAL A 486 26.68 -14.91 16.37
N THR A 487 27.81 -14.34 16.76
CA THR A 487 29.01 -15.11 17.15
C THR A 487 28.90 -15.61 18.60
N GLN A 488 29.80 -16.50 18.99
CA GLN A 488 29.81 -17.07 20.36
C GLN A 488 29.93 -16.00 21.46
N ASN A 489 30.53 -14.84 21.14
CA ASN A 489 30.66 -13.73 22.08
C ASN A 489 29.46 -12.77 22.07
N ASN A 490 28.33 -13.13 21.45
CA ASN A 490 27.18 -12.27 21.21
C ASN A 490 27.49 -11.03 20.36
N GLU A 491 28.54 -11.04 19.57
CA GLU A 491 28.84 -10.01 18.58
C GLU A 491 28.13 -10.31 17.27
N LEU A 492 27.69 -9.27 16.55
CA LEU A 492 27.07 -9.41 15.24
C LEU A 492 28.15 -9.34 14.15
N LEU A 493 28.33 -10.44 13.43
CA LEU A 493 29.13 -10.46 12.20
C LEU A 493 28.19 -10.19 11.02
N THR A 494 28.32 -9.01 10.41
CA THR A 494 27.50 -8.66 9.23
C THR A 494 28.01 -9.43 8.01
N LEU A 495 27.13 -10.27 7.42
CA LEU A 495 27.39 -11.01 6.19
C LEU A 495 27.02 -10.20 4.96
N VAL A 496 25.83 -9.60 5.00
CA VAL A 496 25.31 -8.74 3.92
C VAL A 496 24.92 -7.41 4.54
N PRO A 497 25.56 -6.30 4.17
CA PRO A 497 25.19 -4.98 4.66
C PRO A 497 23.77 -4.56 4.18
N ALA A 498 23.10 -3.72 4.94
CA ALA A 498 21.90 -3.04 4.46
C ALA A 498 22.24 -2.19 3.21
N GLY A 499 21.29 -2.13 2.27
CA GLY A 499 21.47 -1.38 1.01
C GLY A 499 22.30 -2.12 -0.05
N MET A 500 22.68 -3.37 0.17
CA MET A 500 23.37 -4.16 -0.83
C MET A 500 22.41 -4.64 -1.91
N THR A 501 22.79 -4.48 -3.18
CA THR A 501 21.98 -4.91 -4.34
C THR A 501 21.82 -6.43 -4.36
N MET A 502 20.60 -6.90 -4.63
CA MET A 502 20.25 -8.32 -4.71
C MET A 502 19.98 -8.76 -6.16
N PRO A 503 20.29 -10.00 -6.55
CA PRO A 503 21.06 -10.98 -5.77
C PRO A 503 22.51 -10.54 -5.60
N THR A 504 23.11 -10.86 -4.46
CA THR A 504 24.54 -10.65 -4.24
C THR A 504 25.36 -11.69 -4.99
N ASP A 505 26.61 -11.39 -5.26
CA ASP A 505 27.61 -12.42 -5.56
C ASP A 505 27.76 -13.38 -4.36
N ILE A 506 28.34 -14.54 -4.62
CA ILE A 506 28.63 -15.51 -3.54
C ILE A 506 29.58 -14.83 -2.53
N ILE A 507 29.14 -14.78 -1.28
CA ILE A 507 29.97 -14.25 -0.19
C ILE A 507 30.60 -15.42 0.52
N GLU A 508 31.92 -15.58 0.33
CA GLU A 508 32.71 -16.57 1.05
C GLU A 508 33.19 -15.99 2.38
N ILE A 509 32.99 -16.73 3.46
CA ILE A 509 33.43 -16.32 4.79
C ILE A 509 34.43 -17.33 5.30
N ASP A 510 35.68 -16.91 5.33
CA ASP A 510 36.75 -17.69 5.90
C ASP A 510 36.67 -17.62 7.45
N ASN A 511 37.08 -18.71 8.10
CA ASN A 511 37.26 -18.80 9.55
C ASN A 511 35.99 -18.79 10.41
N LEU A 512 34.83 -19.19 9.89
CA LEU A 512 33.69 -19.55 10.72
C LEU A 512 33.79 -21.02 11.16
N ALA A 513 33.86 -21.24 12.47
CA ALA A 513 33.78 -22.57 13.06
C ALA A 513 32.51 -22.68 13.91
N VAL A 514 31.73 -23.76 13.74
CA VAL A 514 30.60 -24.07 14.61
C VAL A 514 31.12 -24.58 15.96
N ALA A 515 30.70 -23.97 17.05
CA ALA A 515 31.02 -24.49 18.39
C ALA A 515 30.44 -25.91 18.53
N ARG A 516 31.27 -26.86 18.99
CA ARG A 516 30.94 -28.30 19.05
C ARG A 516 29.80 -28.67 19.99
N ASN A 517 29.17 -27.75 20.68
CA ASN A 517 28.09 -27.98 21.66
C ASN A 517 26.91 -27.05 21.39
N GLY A 518 26.42 -26.93 20.17
CA GLY A 518 25.19 -26.24 19.81
C GLY A 518 24.22 -27.19 19.11
#